data_2c4cc24b182a413fca7698802d349a49
#
_entry.id   2c4cc24b182a413fca7698802d349a49
#
_cell.length_a   1.000
_cell.length_b   1.000
_cell.length_c   1.000
_cell.angle_alpha   90.00
_cell.angle_beta   90.00
_cell.angle_gamma   90.00
#
_symmetry.space_group_name_H-M   'P 1'
#
loop_
_entity.id
_entity.type
_entity.pdbx_description
1 polymer ?
#
loop_
_entity_poly.entity_id
_entity_poly.type
_entity_poly.pdbx_seq_one_letter_code
_entity_poly.pdbx_strand_id
1 'polypeptide(L)'
;MRLNVFGGLYPFKPREAGRDALAGVTLASMNIPQVLGYTRIAGTPVVTGLYTVLLPLVAFAIFGSSRHLVVAADSATAAIFSNALSAMAKPASDKYMALVAMLALLTALLLIVARIFKLGFLADFLSRTVLIGFLTGVGFQVGIAMLGDMLGVAVPSHRTLFQVQEISWGLPGLSVPTLGLSTLVAGSILLGDRLAPRVPVALVMVVGIIAASAQFHFVELGVAVIGPVPGGLPSIKFPEVSWSETLALLPVAASCFVMIIAQSAATSRVYAVRHHERVDENADILGLAAANAAAGVSGTFVVNGSPTQTAMAESAGARSQFAQLVFAGIVLIVLLFLTGPLQYLPRCVLASIVFTIAVEMIDVKGLRAIRRESPGEFNLAVFTAASVVAIGVEWGIVMAIALSLVRHVRHSYRPHTAVLVPGATDQWTQVPATPGVETAPGLIIYRFGADLFYANDSLFVDEVHDLLEQAPTPVQWFIVDAAAITDMDYSAARSVRDLLKELSRQKVGMIFARVSPYLRSDMDRHGITAAMGKTHVFTTLHEAINAVHSGSLGPRAD
;
A
#
# COMPACT_ATOMS: atom_id res chain seq x y z
N MET A 1 -1.71 6.83 -27.73
CA MET A 1 -1.02 6.44 -26.48
C MET A 1 0.49 6.41 -26.78
N ARG A 2 1.27 7.41 -26.35
CA ARG A 2 2.73 7.40 -26.60
C ARG A 2 3.36 6.47 -25.56
N LEU A 3 3.95 5.37 -26.03
CA LEU A 3 4.82 4.50 -25.23
C LEU A 3 6.14 5.26 -25.02
N ASN A 4 6.37 5.67 -23.76
CA ASN A 4 7.64 6.32 -23.41
C ASN A 4 8.64 5.21 -23.03
N VAL A 5 9.27 4.62 -24.05
CA VAL A 5 10.25 3.55 -23.87
C VAL A 5 11.54 4.15 -23.31
N PHE A 6 12.15 3.48 -22.32
CA PHE A 6 13.36 3.92 -21.62
C PHE A 6 13.20 5.25 -20.84
N GLY A 7 11.98 5.58 -20.37
CA GLY A 7 11.73 6.80 -19.58
C GLY A 7 12.62 6.94 -18.35
N GLY A 8 12.89 5.82 -17.66
CA GLY A 8 13.78 5.77 -16.49
C GLY A 8 15.28 5.89 -16.82
N LEU A 9 15.68 5.78 -18.09
CA LEU A 9 17.06 5.95 -18.55
C LEU A 9 17.33 7.35 -19.10
N TYR A 10 16.37 7.95 -19.78
CA TYR A 10 16.53 9.27 -20.40
C TYR A 10 16.14 10.41 -19.42
N PRO A 11 16.87 11.55 -19.47
CA PRO A 11 18.05 11.82 -20.29
C PRO A 11 19.29 11.06 -19.76
N PHE A 12 19.93 10.28 -20.64
CA PHE A 12 21.16 9.56 -20.31
C PHE A 12 22.34 10.53 -20.24
N LYS A 13 23.00 10.58 -19.10
CA LYS A 13 24.16 11.45 -18.87
C LYS A 13 25.44 10.59 -18.79
N PRO A 14 26.29 10.55 -19.84
CA PRO A 14 27.49 9.70 -19.85
C PRO A 14 28.42 9.91 -18.65
N ARG A 15 28.46 11.13 -18.09
CA ARG A 15 29.26 11.46 -16.91
C ARG A 15 28.76 10.77 -15.63
N GLU A 16 27.48 10.41 -15.55
CA GLU A 16 26.86 9.71 -14.43
C GLU A 16 26.89 8.18 -14.61
N ALA A 17 27.14 7.68 -15.82
CA ALA A 17 27.12 6.24 -16.13
C ALA A 17 28.12 5.42 -15.29
N GLY A 18 29.34 5.95 -15.07
CA GLY A 18 30.32 5.27 -14.21
C GLY A 18 29.87 5.16 -12.74
N ARG A 19 29.16 6.17 -12.24
CA ARG A 19 28.56 6.17 -10.90
C ARG A 19 27.40 5.18 -10.82
N ASP A 20 26.52 5.17 -11.79
CA ASP A 20 25.40 4.21 -11.88
C ASP A 20 25.92 2.77 -12.02
N ALA A 21 27.01 2.56 -12.80
CA ALA A 21 27.63 1.23 -12.90
C ALA A 21 28.16 0.76 -11.54
N LEU A 22 28.89 1.61 -10.81
CA LEU A 22 29.37 1.28 -9.47
C LEU A 22 28.21 1.02 -8.50
N ALA A 23 27.16 1.85 -8.57
CA ALA A 23 25.95 1.65 -7.80
C ALA A 23 25.26 0.30 -8.13
N GLY A 24 25.21 -0.10 -9.40
CA GLY A 24 24.70 -1.41 -9.81
C GLY A 24 25.49 -2.57 -9.24
N VAL A 25 26.84 -2.48 -9.20
CA VAL A 25 27.71 -3.49 -8.55
C VAL A 25 27.41 -3.57 -7.05
N THR A 26 27.35 -2.42 -6.39
CA THR A 26 27.04 -2.35 -4.94
C THR A 26 25.64 -2.92 -4.66
N LEU A 27 24.66 -2.55 -5.47
CA LEU A 27 23.28 -3.08 -5.35
C LEU A 27 23.24 -4.60 -5.53
N ALA A 28 23.97 -5.14 -6.51
CA ALA A 28 24.06 -6.58 -6.74
C ALA A 28 24.61 -7.30 -5.49
N SER A 29 25.65 -6.74 -4.87
CA SER A 29 26.28 -7.31 -3.67
C SER A 29 25.34 -7.37 -2.46
N MET A 30 24.45 -6.39 -2.32
CA MET A 30 23.47 -6.32 -1.23
C MET A 30 22.22 -7.14 -1.53
N ASN A 31 21.78 -7.14 -2.78
CA ASN A 31 20.47 -7.66 -3.17
C ASN A 31 20.48 -9.16 -3.53
N ILE A 32 21.58 -9.70 -4.06
CA ILE A 32 21.66 -11.14 -4.38
C ILE A 32 21.32 -12.01 -3.16
N PRO A 33 21.91 -11.82 -1.97
CA PRO A 33 21.52 -12.59 -0.79
C PRO A 33 20.04 -12.44 -0.42
N GLN A 34 19.47 -11.26 -0.58
CA GLN A 34 18.06 -10.99 -0.26
C GLN A 34 17.11 -11.74 -1.19
N VAL A 35 17.33 -11.66 -2.51
CA VAL A 35 16.44 -12.36 -3.47
C VAL A 35 16.57 -13.88 -3.36
N LEU A 36 17.74 -14.41 -3.00
CA LEU A 36 17.89 -15.82 -2.63
C LEU A 36 17.09 -16.14 -1.37
N GLY A 37 17.13 -15.27 -0.37
CA GLY A 37 16.34 -15.41 0.87
C GLY A 37 14.83 -15.40 0.59
N TYR A 38 14.34 -14.50 -0.26
CA TYR A 38 12.91 -14.40 -0.58
C TYR A 38 12.33 -15.67 -1.21
N THR A 39 13.14 -16.51 -1.86
CA THR A 39 12.68 -17.82 -2.35
C THR A 39 12.22 -18.76 -1.22
N ARG A 40 12.78 -18.60 -0.02
CA ARG A 40 12.34 -19.35 1.17
C ARG A 40 10.93 -18.93 1.61
N ILE A 41 10.63 -17.62 1.56
CA ILE A 41 9.29 -17.10 1.81
C ILE A 41 8.34 -17.61 0.72
N ALA A 42 8.76 -17.46 -0.55
CA ALA A 42 7.97 -17.82 -1.72
C ALA A 42 7.74 -19.33 -1.88
N GLY A 43 8.49 -20.18 -1.19
CA GLY A 43 8.43 -21.63 -1.36
C GLY A 43 8.94 -22.13 -2.70
N THR A 44 9.86 -21.40 -3.35
CA THR A 44 10.37 -21.68 -4.70
C THR A 44 11.84 -22.12 -4.66
N PRO A 45 12.35 -22.77 -5.72
CA PRO A 45 13.78 -23.10 -5.83
C PRO A 45 14.64 -21.82 -5.74
N VAL A 46 15.81 -21.93 -5.10
CA VAL A 46 16.67 -20.78 -4.79
C VAL A 46 17.08 -19.98 -6.03
N VAL A 47 17.33 -20.64 -7.16
CA VAL A 47 17.73 -19.99 -8.42
C VAL A 47 16.64 -19.01 -8.93
N THR A 48 15.38 -19.27 -8.64
CA THR A 48 14.28 -18.41 -9.11
C THR A 48 14.36 -17.00 -8.53
N GLY A 49 14.96 -16.82 -7.35
CA GLY A 49 15.25 -15.51 -6.81
C GLY A 49 16.13 -14.67 -7.73
N LEU A 50 17.16 -15.28 -8.33
CA LEU A 50 18.00 -14.59 -9.32
C LEU A 50 17.24 -14.28 -10.61
N TYR A 51 16.28 -15.10 -11.02
CA TYR A 51 15.47 -14.84 -12.20
C TYR A 51 14.57 -13.61 -12.02
N THR A 52 14.13 -13.28 -10.80
CA THR A 52 13.33 -12.08 -10.53
C THR A 52 14.07 -10.78 -10.79
N VAL A 53 15.40 -10.80 -10.67
CA VAL A 53 16.29 -9.63 -10.89
C VAL A 53 17.04 -9.71 -12.23
N LEU A 54 16.55 -10.50 -13.15
CA LEU A 54 17.08 -10.59 -14.52
C LEU A 54 16.08 -9.98 -15.51
N LEU A 55 15.19 -10.78 -16.09
CA LEU A 55 14.24 -10.32 -17.11
C LEU A 55 13.20 -9.32 -16.57
N PRO A 56 12.61 -9.50 -15.39
CA PRO A 56 11.67 -8.51 -14.83
C PRO A 56 12.28 -7.13 -14.63
N LEU A 57 13.51 -7.07 -14.11
CA LEU A 57 14.24 -5.83 -13.88
C LEU A 57 14.52 -5.08 -15.20
N VAL A 58 14.97 -5.81 -16.23
CA VAL A 58 15.19 -5.27 -17.58
C VAL A 58 13.88 -4.79 -18.20
N ALA A 59 12.79 -5.55 -18.06
CA ALA A 59 11.48 -5.16 -18.58
C ALA A 59 10.99 -3.86 -17.96
N PHE A 60 11.15 -3.67 -16.64
CA PHE A 60 10.81 -2.41 -15.99
C PHE A 60 11.71 -1.26 -16.47
N ALA A 61 13.00 -1.47 -16.61
CA ALA A 61 13.92 -0.45 -17.12
C ALA A 61 13.54 0.04 -18.53
N ILE A 62 12.93 -0.84 -19.35
CA ILE A 62 12.46 -0.50 -20.69
C ILE A 62 11.14 0.28 -20.67
N PHE A 63 10.16 -0.16 -19.89
CA PHE A 63 8.77 0.33 -19.95
C PHE A 63 8.37 1.24 -18.81
N GLY A 64 9.11 1.28 -17.69
CA GLY A 64 8.86 2.16 -16.56
C GLY A 64 9.34 3.59 -16.77
N SER A 65 8.79 4.53 -16.03
CA SER A 65 9.18 5.95 -16.05
C SER A 65 10.07 6.33 -14.87
N SER A 66 9.93 5.66 -13.74
CA SER A 66 10.72 5.95 -12.54
C SER A 66 12.20 5.63 -12.74
N ARG A 67 13.06 6.61 -12.43
CA ARG A 67 14.52 6.48 -12.54
C ARG A 67 15.12 5.69 -11.39
N HIS A 68 14.45 5.68 -10.23
CA HIS A 68 15.00 5.17 -8.98
C HIS A 68 14.37 3.84 -8.55
N LEU A 69 13.12 3.55 -8.93
CA LEU A 69 12.38 2.38 -8.48
C LEU A 69 13.07 1.08 -8.91
N VAL A 70 13.40 0.23 -7.95
CA VAL A 70 13.92 -1.12 -8.18
C VAL A 70 12.74 -2.10 -8.18
N VAL A 71 12.54 -2.79 -9.29
CA VAL A 71 11.46 -3.78 -9.45
C VAL A 71 12.05 -5.18 -9.48
N ALA A 72 11.81 -5.91 -8.39
CA ALA A 72 12.38 -7.25 -8.18
C ALA A 72 11.50 -8.05 -7.20
N ALA A 73 11.98 -9.23 -6.80
CA ALA A 73 11.38 -10.00 -5.70
C ALA A 73 11.21 -9.13 -4.45
N ASP A 74 10.09 -9.30 -3.77
CA ASP A 74 9.80 -8.61 -2.51
C ASP A 74 9.20 -9.58 -1.49
N SER A 75 9.56 -9.40 -0.21
CA SER A 75 9.10 -10.28 0.88
C SER A 75 7.60 -10.23 1.09
N ALA A 76 6.99 -9.05 0.94
CA ALA A 76 5.55 -8.88 1.15
C ALA A 76 4.73 -9.62 0.09
N THR A 77 5.06 -9.45 -1.20
CA THR A 77 4.40 -10.18 -2.29
C THR A 77 4.64 -11.67 -2.21
N ALA A 78 5.87 -12.10 -1.86
CA ALA A 78 6.19 -13.50 -1.64
C ALA A 78 5.34 -14.13 -0.53
N ALA A 79 5.15 -13.43 0.59
CA ALA A 79 4.33 -13.88 1.70
C ALA A 79 2.83 -13.95 1.34
N ILE A 80 2.31 -13.03 0.51
CA ILE A 80 0.92 -13.03 0.07
C ILE A 80 0.57 -14.35 -0.63
N PHE A 81 1.37 -14.80 -1.60
CA PHE A 81 0.99 -15.94 -2.39
C PHE A 81 1.44 -17.29 -1.82
N SER A 82 2.51 -17.33 -1.00
CA SER A 82 3.10 -18.58 -0.55
C SER A 82 2.13 -19.46 0.22
N ASN A 83 1.34 -18.87 1.12
CA ASN A 83 0.35 -19.60 1.92
C ASN A 83 -0.76 -20.20 1.04
N ALA A 84 -1.31 -19.40 0.12
CA ALA A 84 -2.39 -19.85 -0.75
C ALA A 84 -1.94 -20.96 -1.69
N LEU A 85 -0.79 -20.78 -2.33
CA LEU A 85 -0.27 -21.76 -3.27
C LEU A 85 0.21 -23.04 -2.59
N SER A 86 0.73 -22.97 -1.37
CA SER A 86 1.11 -24.15 -0.58
C SER A 86 -0.07 -25.06 -0.24
N ALA A 87 -1.28 -24.52 -0.19
CA ALA A 87 -2.51 -25.30 -0.04
C ALA A 87 -2.92 -26.02 -1.34
N MET A 88 -2.47 -25.53 -2.51
CA MET A 88 -2.79 -26.06 -3.84
C MET A 88 -1.75 -27.06 -4.35
N ALA A 89 -0.48 -26.84 -4.03
CA ALA A 89 0.63 -27.70 -4.48
C ALA A 89 1.79 -27.68 -3.49
N LYS A 90 2.59 -28.76 -3.49
CA LYS A 90 3.80 -28.84 -2.65
C LYS A 90 4.81 -27.79 -3.10
N PRO A 91 5.36 -26.96 -2.18
CA PRO A 91 6.40 -25.99 -2.50
C PRO A 91 7.55 -26.58 -3.32
N ALA A 92 8.10 -25.78 -4.23
CA ALA A 92 9.18 -26.13 -5.16
C ALA A 92 8.90 -27.30 -6.12
N SER A 93 7.67 -27.85 -6.17
CA SER A 93 7.27 -28.81 -7.21
C SER A 93 7.01 -28.11 -8.56
N ASP A 94 7.09 -28.87 -9.67
CA ASP A 94 6.82 -28.32 -11.01
C ASP A 94 5.41 -27.70 -11.09
N LYS A 95 4.43 -28.32 -10.46
CA LYS A 95 3.07 -27.79 -10.37
C LYS A 95 3.02 -26.48 -9.59
N TYR A 96 3.73 -26.38 -8.46
CA TYR A 96 3.83 -25.16 -7.69
C TYR A 96 4.46 -24.03 -8.52
N MET A 97 5.53 -24.32 -9.25
CA MET A 97 6.18 -23.34 -10.12
C MET A 97 5.30 -22.91 -11.28
N ALA A 98 4.48 -23.79 -11.84
CA ALA A 98 3.48 -23.42 -12.86
C ALA A 98 2.42 -22.47 -12.28
N LEU A 99 1.91 -22.74 -11.06
CA LEU A 99 0.96 -21.85 -10.38
C LEU A 99 1.57 -20.48 -10.06
N VAL A 100 2.81 -20.44 -9.58
CA VAL A 100 3.57 -19.21 -9.31
C VAL A 100 3.74 -18.37 -10.58
N ALA A 101 4.14 -19.00 -11.68
CA ALA A 101 4.30 -18.32 -12.97
C ALA A 101 2.96 -17.81 -13.53
N MET A 102 1.88 -18.61 -13.42
CA MET A 102 0.53 -18.18 -13.81
C MET A 102 0.05 -17.01 -12.96
N LEU A 103 0.32 -17.00 -11.66
CA LEU A 103 0.01 -15.89 -10.77
C LEU A 103 0.69 -14.59 -11.23
N ALA A 104 1.95 -14.65 -11.62
CA ALA A 104 2.67 -13.49 -12.15
C ALA A 104 2.03 -12.98 -13.46
N LEU A 105 1.59 -13.87 -14.36
CA LEU A 105 0.86 -13.49 -15.57
C LEU A 105 -0.52 -12.87 -15.28
N LEU A 106 -1.27 -13.43 -14.34
CA LEU A 106 -2.55 -12.86 -13.91
C LEU A 106 -2.38 -11.48 -13.28
N THR A 107 -1.35 -11.32 -12.45
CA THR A 107 -1.00 -10.03 -11.87
C THR A 107 -0.60 -9.02 -12.96
N ALA A 108 0.18 -9.43 -13.96
CA ALA A 108 0.50 -8.60 -15.10
C ALA A 108 -0.75 -8.18 -15.89
N LEU A 109 -1.70 -9.09 -16.09
CA LEU A 109 -2.97 -8.80 -16.75
C LEU A 109 -3.78 -7.76 -15.97
N LEU A 110 -3.90 -7.90 -14.64
CA LEU A 110 -4.58 -6.93 -13.79
C LEU A 110 -3.90 -5.55 -13.85
N LEU A 111 -2.57 -5.49 -13.88
CA LEU A 111 -1.81 -4.26 -14.05
C LEU A 111 -2.06 -3.62 -15.43
N ILE A 112 -2.18 -4.42 -16.51
CA ILE A 112 -2.55 -3.93 -17.84
C ILE A 112 -3.97 -3.33 -17.82
N VAL A 113 -4.93 -4.03 -17.19
CA VAL A 113 -6.30 -3.52 -17.01
C VAL A 113 -6.27 -2.20 -16.24
N ALA A 114 -5.53 -2.13 -15.14
CA ALA A 114 -5.37 -0.91 -14.36
C ALA A 114 -4.78 0.24 -15.19
N ARG A 115 -3.82 -0.05 -16.06
CA ARG A 115 -3.24 0.93 -16.99
C ARG A 115 -4.25 1.45 -18.00
N ILE A 116 -5.10 0.57 -18.56
CA ILE A 116 -6.14 0.94 -19.53
C ILE A 116 -7.17 1.87 -18.89
N PHE A 117 -7.63 1.53 -17.68
CA PHE A 117 -8.61 2.31 -16.92
C PHE A 117 -8.00 3.46 -16.11
N LYS A 118 -6.67 3.68 -16.20
CA LYS A 118 -5.94 4.72 -15.45
C LYS A 118 -6.16 4.64 -13.93
N LEU A 119 -6.15 3.44 -13.39
CA LEU A 119 -6.42 3.16 -11.98
C LEU A 119 -5.23 3.48 -11.05
N GLY A 120 -4.27 4.32 -11.47
CA GLY A 120 -3.14 4.75 -10.62
C GLY A 120 -3.58 5.34 -9.28
N PHE A 121 -4.77 5.97 -9.23
CA PHE A 121 -5.36 6.52 -8.02
C PHE A 121 -5.67 5.46 -6.94
N LEU A 122 -5.75 4.15 -7.28
CA LEU A 122 -5.95 3.08 -6.29
C LEU A 122 -4.84 3.03 -5.24
N ALA A 123 -3.65 3.53 -5.58
CA ALA A 123 -2.55 3.66 -4.62
C ALA A 123 -2.90 4.58 -3.43
N ASP A 124 -3.83 5.52 -3.61
CA ASP A 124 -4.22 6.47 -2.58
C ASP A 124 -5.16 5.86 -1.52
N PHE A 125 -5.79 4.71 -1.82
CA PHE A 125 -6.69 4.04 -0.88
C PHE A 125 -5.97 3.26 0.24
N LEU A 126 -4.70 2.91 0.05
CA LEU A 126 -3.92 2.30 1.13
C LEU A 126 -3.28 3.40 1.97
N SER A 127 -3.86 3.67 3.14
CA SER A 127 -3.28 4.65 4.06
C SER A 127 -1.92 4.16 4.59
N ARG A 128 -1.01 5.11 4.89
CA ARG A 128 0.30 4.78 5.50
C ARG A 128 0.15 3.96 6.78
N THR A 129 -0.87 4.24 7.57
CA THR A 129 -1.17 3.55 8.82
C THR A 129 -1.48 2.08 8.60
N VAL A 130 -2.33 1.79 7.62
CA VAL A 130 -2.67 0.42 7.21
C VAL A 130 -1.45 -0.31 6.67
N LEU A 131 -0.64 0.35 5.85
CA LEU A 131 0.59 -0.22 5.29
C LEU A 131 1.61 -0.57 6.39
N ILE A 132 1.82 0.31 7.38
CA ILE A 132 2.71 0.04 8.54
C ILE A 132 2.18 -1.16 9.35
N GLY A 133 0.89 -1.21 9.63
CA GLY A 133 0.27 -2.35 10.31
C GLY A 133 0.43 -3.65 9.53
N PHE A 134 0.16 -3.62 8.23
CA PHE A 134 0.30 -4.76 7.33
C PHE A 134 1.74 -5.29 7.29
N LEU A 135 2.73 -4.42 7.01
CA LEU A 135 4.14 -4.82 6.95
C LEU A 135 4.64 -5.34 8.31
N THR A 136 4.18 -4.74 9.41
CA THR A 136 4.49 -5.25 10.76
C THR A 136 3.94 -6.67 10.95
N GLY A 137 2.69 -6.92 10.55
CA GLY A 137 2.09 -8.26 10.63
C GLY A 137 2.82 -9.29 9.78
N VAL A 138 3.19 -8.92 8.53
CA VAL A 138 4.01 -9.76 7.64
C VAL A 138 5.38 -10.03 8.26
N GLY A 139 6.01 -9.02 8.87
CA GLY A 139 7.29 -9.17 9.57
C GLY A 139 7.21 -10.24 10.68
N PHE A 140 6.19 -10.19 11.53
CA PHE A 140 5.97 -11.23 12.53
C PHE A 140 5.74 -12.61 11.92
N GLN A 141 4.88 -12.70 10.92
CA GLN A 141 4.58 -13.98 10.25
C GLN A 141 5.83 -14.60 9.61
N VAL A 142 6.57 -13.82 8.83
CA VAL A 142 7.80 -14.27 8.15
C VAL A 142 8.89 -14.60 9.17
N GLY A 143 9.07 -13.75 10.19
CA GLY A 143 10.05 -14.01 11.25
C GLY A 143 9.81 -15.33 11.97
N ILE A 144 8.56 -15.62 12.34
CA ILE A 144 8.18 -16.90 12.99
C ILE A 144 8.41 -18.07 12.02
N ALA A 145 8.06 -17.94 10.74
CA ALA A 145 8.26 -19.01 9.76
C ALA A 145 9.75 -19.38 9.57
N MET A 146 10.68 -18.41 9.72
CA MET A 146 12.12 -18.66 9.57
C MET A 146 12.74 -19.32 10.81
N LEU A 147 12.12 -19.23 11.98
CA LEU A 147 12.68 -19.80 13.21
C LEU A 147 12.87 -21.31 13.13
N GLY A 148 11.99 -22.05 12.46
CA GLY A 148 12.16 -23.49 12.28
C GLY A 148 13.49 -23.85 11.61
N ASP A 149 13.79 -23.24 10.46
CA ASP A 149 15.05 -23.45 9.73
C ASP A 149 16.27 -22.96 10.53
N MET A 150 16.13 -21.88 11.31
CA MET A 150 17.21 -21.33 12.16
C MET A 150 17.53 -22.21 13.36
N LEU A 151 16.53 -22.90 13.89
CA LEU A 151 16.66 -23.83 15.02
C LEU A 151 17.00 -25.27 14.55
N GLY A 152 16.88 -25.56 13.26
CA GLY A 152 17.02 -26.91 12.71
C GLY A 152 15.84 -27.83 13.05
N VAL A 153 14.66 -27.23 13.32
CA VAL A 153 13.42 -27.95 13.69
C VAL A 153 12.48 -28.00 12.48
N ALA A 154 11.91 -29.17 12.22
CA ALA A 154 10.92 -29.30 11.17
C ALA A 154 9.59 -28.66 11.59
N VAL A 155 9.09 -27.72 10.77
CA VAL A 155 7.83 -27.00 10.98
C VAL A 155 6.97 -27.19 9.73
N PRO A 156 6.13 -28.23 9.67
CA PRO A 156 5.32 -28.53 8.49
C PRO A 156 4.14 -27.58 8.28
N SER A 157 3.67 -26.88 9.33
CA SER A 157 2.53 -25.98 9.22
C SER A 157 2.88 -24.68 8.49
N HIS A 158 1.91 -24.15 7.73
CA HIS A 158 2.01 -22.85 7.07
C HIS A 158 1.25 -21.74 7.83
N ARG A 159 0.50 -22.08 8.89
CA ARG A 159 -0.24 -21.10 9.70
C ARG A 159 0.59 -20.66 10.89
N THR A 160 0.79 -19.37 11.04
CA THR A 160 1.69 -18.77 12.02
C THR A 160 1.47 -19.26 13.46
N LEU A 161 0.21 -19.34 13.89
CA LEU A 161 -0.11 -19.80 15.25
C LEU A 161 0.27 -21.26 15.48
N PHE A 162 0.07 -22.14 14.49
CA PHE A 162 0.49 -23.54 14.56
C PHE A 162 2.00 -23.69 14.45
N GLN A 163 2.69 -22.83 13.67
CA GLN A 163 4.15 -22.79 13.61
C GLN A 163 4.77 -22.52 14.98
N VAL A 164 4.23 -21.56 15.73
CA VAL A 164 4.69 -21.28 17.11
C VAL A 164 4.55 -22.52 18.00
N GLN A 165 3.43 -23.22 17.90
CA GLN A 165 3.20 -24.46 18.65
C GLN A 165 4.16 -25.58 18.23
N GLU A 166 4.36 -25.80 16.95
CA GLU A 166 5.28 -26.82 16.40
C GLU A 166 6.73 -26.52 16.77
N ILE A 167 7.15 -25.25 16.71
CA ILE A 167 8.48 -24.83 17.18
C ILE A 167 8.65 -25.16 18.66
N SER A 168 7.65 -24.83 19.49
CA SER A 168 7.72 -25.10 20.93
C SER A 168 7.85 -26.60 21.25
N TRP A 169 7.15 -27.45 20.51
CA TRP A 169 7.25 -28.91 20.64
C TRP A 169 8.56 -29.47 20.07
N GLY A 170 9.10 -28.85 19.04
CA GLY A 170 10.35 -29.24 18.41
C GLY A 170 11.62 -28.82 19.14
N LEU A 171 11.53 -27.94 20.14
CA LEU A 171 12.71 -27.45 20.88
C LEU A 171 13.62 -28.55 21.47
N PRO A 172 13.13 -29.69 21.96
CA PRO A 172 14.00 -30.78 22.41
C PRO A 172 14.88 -31.38 21.31
N GLY A 173 14.48 -31.24 20.02
CA GLY A 173 15.23 -31.67 18.85
C GLY A 173 16.11 -30.61 18.19
N LEU A 174 16.37 -29.51 18.88
CA LEU A 174 17.14 -28.36 18.39
C LEU A 174 18.56 -28.79 17.96
N SER A 175 18.97 -28.34 16.77
CA SER A 175 20.33 -28.53 16.27
C SER A 175 21.25 -27.39 16.75
N VAL A 176 22.13 -27.69 17.71
CA VAL A 176 23.08 -26.70 18.25
C VAL A 176 23.97 -26.09 17.17
N PRO A 177 24.56 -26.86 16.22
CA PRO A 177 25.34 -26.29 15.12
C PRO A 177 24.55 -25.33 14.25
N THR A 178 23.29 -25.71 13.91
CA THR A 178 22.39 -24.89 13.09
C THR A 178 22.03 -23.58 13.81
N LEU A 179 21.67 -23.64 15.09
CA LEU A 179 21.39 -22.46 15.90
C LEU A 179 22.61 -21.54 16.04
N GLY A 180 23.79 -22.11 16.30
CA GLY A 180 25.05 -21.34 16.42
C GLY A 180 25.36 -20.59 15.13
N LEU A 181 25.22 -21.26 13.97
CA LEU A 181 25.42 -20.64 12.66
C LEU A 181 24.37 -19.57 12.37
N SER A 182 23.11 -19.84 12.66
CA SER A 182 22.01 -18.87 12.49
C SER A 182 22.20 -17.62 13.31
N THR A 183 22.58 -17.77 14.58
CA THR A 183 22.82 -16.66 15.50
C THR A 183 24.03 -15.84 15.05
N LEU A 184 25.10 -16.51 14.59
CA LEU A 184 26.27 -15.84 14.02
C LEU A 184 25.88 -14.98 12.82
N VAL A 185 25.12 -15.53 11.87
CA VAL A 185 24.70 -14.82 10.65
C VAL A 185 23.79 -13.64 10.98
N ALA A 186 22.68 -13.89 11.69
CA ALA A 186 21.72 -12.85 12.04
C ALA A 186 22.38 -11.75 12.89
N GLY A 187 23.19 -12.14 13.89
CA GLY A 187 23.92 -11.20 14.72
C GLY A 187 24.95 -10.37 13.94
N SER A 188 25.68 -10.99 13.01
CA SER A 188 26.63 -10.29 12.14
C SER A 188 25.96 -9.29 11.22
N ILE A 189 24.81 -9.63 10.65
CA ILE A 189 24.04 -8.71 9.78
C ILE A 189 23.53 -7.54 10.61
N LEU A 190 22.78 -7.79 11.70
CA LEU A 190 22.21 -6.74 12.55
C LEU A 190 23.26 -5.81 13.17
N LEU A 191 24.43 -6.36 13.51
CA LEU A 191 25.54 -5.57 14.04
C LEU A 191 26.26 -4.82 12.92
N GLY A 192 26.46 -5.46 11.77
CA GLY A 192 27.09 -4.88 10.61
C GLY A 192 26.34 -3.67 10.04
N ASP A 193 25.03 -3.75 9.96
CA ASP A 193 24.18 -2.64 9.51
C ASP A 193 24.31 -1.40 10.41
N ARG A 194 24.62 -1.60 11.70
CA ARG A 194 24.85 -0.51 12.65
C ARG A 194 26.28 0.03 12.63
N LEU A 195 27.28 -0.85 12.56
CA LEU A 195 28.70 -0.49 12.71
C LEU A 195 29.38 -0.18 11.38
N ALA A 196 28.98 -0.84 10.31
CA ALA A 196 29.61 -0.76 9.01
C ALA A 196 28.58 -0.75 7.87
N PRO A 197 27.68 0.23 7.76
CA PRO A 197 26.56 0.25 6.81
C PRO A 197 26.99 0.27 5.33
N ARG A 198 28.29 0.46 5.06
CA ARG A 198 28.86 0.40 3.70
C ARG A 198 29.34 -0.99 3.29
N VAL A 199 29.45 -1.92 4.24
CA VAL A 199 29.89 -3.28 3.97
C VAL A 199 28.67 -4.17 3.76
N PRO A 200 28.56 -4.89 2.65
CA PRO A 200 27.45 -5.81 2.40
C PRO A 200 27.63 -7.09 3.24
N VAL A 201 27.37 -6.98 4.56
CA VAL A 201 27.67 -8.06 5.53
C VAL A 201 26.94 -9.35 5.16
N ALA A 202 25.70 -9.28 4.67
CA ALA A 202 24.95 -10.45 4.23
C ALA A 202 25.68 -11.20 3.10
N LEU A 203 26.26 -10.49 2.11
CA LEU A 203 27.03 -11.11 1.05
C LEU A 203 28.32 -11.75 1.59
N VAL A 204 29.06 -11.03 2.44
CA VAL A 204 30.31 -11.55 3.08
C VAL A 204 30.02 -12.83 3.84
N MET A 205 28.92 -12.86 4.62
CA MET A 205 28.49 -14.06 5.35
C MET A 205 28.12 -15.21 4.42
N VAL A 206 27.34 -14.95 3.36
CA VAL A 206 26.97 -15.98 2.38
C VAL A 206 28.21 -16.58 1.73
N VAL A 207 29.12 -15.75 1.19
CA VAL A 207 30.34 -16.22 0.52
C VAL A 207 31.26 -16.96 1.50
N GLY A 208 31.50 -16.39 2.68
CA GLY A 208 32.35 -16.99 3.70
C GLY A 208 31.82 -18.34 4.20
N ILE A 209 30.49 -18.43 4.41
CA ILE A 209 29.87 -19.68 4.88
C ILE A 209 29.79 -20.73 3.77
N ILE A 210 29.59 -20.35 2.51
CA ILE A 210 29.68 -21.29 1.37
C ILE A 210 31.08 -21.92 1.35
N ALA A 211 32.14 -21.09 1.45
CA ALA A 211 33.51 -21.57 1.48
C ALA A 211 33.78 -22.48 2.71
N ALA A 212 33.33 -22.06 3.89
CA ALA A 212 33.45 -22.87 5.10
C ALA A 212 32.65 -24.19 5.01
N SER A 213 31.44 -24.16 4.48
CA SER A 213 30.57 -25.34 4.32
C SER A 213 31.19 -26.36 3.34
N ALA A 214 31.81 -25.88 2.25
CA ALA A 214 32.51 -26.73 1.32
C ALA A 214 33.78 -27.35 1.93
N GLN A 215 34.52 -26.60 2.75
CA GLN A 215 35.77 -27.06 3.38
C GLN A 215 35.52 -27.99 4.57
N PHE A 216 34.56 -27.66 5.43
CA PHE A 216 34.31 -28.37 6.70
C PHE A 216 33.12 -29.34 6.63
N HIS A 217 32.58 -29.60 5.45
CA HIS A 217 31.50 -30.58 5.21
C HIS A 217 30.32 -30.45 6.20
N PHE A 218 29.71 -29.27 6.26
CA PHE A 218 28.64 -28.94 7.23
C PHE A 218 27.46 -29.92 7.23
N VAL A 219 27.24 -30.64 6.10
CA VAL A 219 26.25 -31.73 6.02
C VAL A 219 26.53 -32.84 7.03
N GLU A 220 27.81 -33.19 7.24
CA GLU A 220 28.23 -34.22 8.20
C GLU A 220 28.06 -33.76 9.66
N LEU A 221 28.03 -32.43 9.88
CA LEU A 221 27.74 -31.81 11.18
C LEU A 221 26.22 -31.68 11.44
N GLY A 222 25.37 -32.22 10.56
CA GLY A 222 23.91 -32.16 10.68
C GLY A 222 23.28 -30.82 10.25
N VAL A 223 24.04 -29.95 9.55
CA VAL A 223 23.52 -28.69 9.02
C VAL A 223 22.98 -28.92 7.59
N ALA A 224 21.67 -28.72 7.40
CA ALA A 224 21.05 -28.88 6.09
C ALA A 224 21.49 -27.80 5.10
N VAL A 225 21.99 -28.22 3.91
CA VAL A 225 22.36 -27.35 2.80
C VAL A 225 21.28 -27.32 1.73
N ILE A 226 21.37 -26.36 0.79
CA ILE A 226 20.42 -26.23 -0.33
C ILE A 226 20.49 -27.45 -1.26
N GLY A 227 21.70 -27.97 -1.48
CA GLY A 227 21.94 -29.02 -2.46
C GLY A 227 22.12 -28.49 -3.89
N PRO A 228 22.18 -29.36 -4.91
CA PRO A 228 22.49 -28.96 -6.27
C PRO A 228 21.56 -27.87 -6.79
N VAL A 229 22.13 -26.76 -7.25
CA VAL A 229 21.41 -25.63 -7.86
C VAL A 229 21.67 -25.68 -9.37
N PRO A 230 20.63 -25.95 -10.18
CA PRO A 230 20.81 -25.92 -11.63
C PRO A 230 21.19 -24.51 -12.06
N GLY A 231 22.32 -24.39 -12.76
CA GLY A 231 22.76 -23.15 -13.36
C GLY A 231 22.06 -22.91 -14.72
N GLY A 232 22.23 -21.72 -15.24
CA GLY A 232 21.77 -21.36 -16.58
C GLY A 232 20.65 -20.34 -16.58
N LEU A 233 20.25 -19.96 -17.78
CA LEU A 233 19.18 -18.99 -18.01
C LEU A 233 17.80 -19.59 -17.70
N PRO A 234 16.83 -18.77 -17.31
CA PRO A 234 15.47 -19.20 -17.15
C PRO A 234 14.92 -19.76 -18.48
N SER A 235 14.22 -20.89 -18.40
CA SER A 235 13.52 -21.42 -19.56
C SER A 235 12.26 -20.61 -19.82
N ILE A 236 12.18 -19.98 -20.98
CA ILE A 236 10.99 -19.23 -21.40
C ILE A 236 9.91 -20.22 -21.78
N LYS A 237 8.89 -20.36 -20.92
CA LYS A 237 7.76 -21.27 -21.13
C LYS A 237 6.47 -20.62 -20.63
N PHE A 238 5.36 -20.96 -21.30
CA PHE A 238 4.04 -20.61 -20.79
C PHE A 238 3.65 -21.65 -19.72
N PRO A 239 3.16 -21.22 -18.52
CA PRO A 239 2.81 -22.15 -17.45
C PRO A 239 1.59 -23.00 -17.82
N GLU A 240 1.69 -24.31 -17.63
CA GLU A 240 0.60 -25.27 -17.84
C GLU A 240 -0.24 -25.39 -16.58
N VAL A 241 -1.34 -24.65 -16.52
CA VAL A 241 -2.27 -24.61 -15.38
C VAL A 241 -3.70 -24.79 -15.90
N SER A 242 -4.52 -25.56 -15.20
CA SER A 242 -5.92 -25.78 -15.57
C SER A 242 -6.73 -24.49 -15.39
N TRP A 243 -7.86 -24.40 -16.11
CA TRP A 243 -8.74 -23.22 -16.02
C TRP A 243 -9.32 -23.04 -14.61
N SER A 244 -9.68 -24.12 -13.92
CA SER A 244 -10.17 -24.09 -12.54
C SER A 244 -9.13 -23.57 -11.56
N GLU A 245 -7.88 -23.96 -11.71
CA GLU A 245 -6.76 -23.46 -10.89
C GLU A 245 -6.47 -21.98 -11.20
N THR A 246 -6.53 -21.60 -12.47
CA THR A 246 -6.36 -20.19 -12.89
C THR A 246 -7.42 -19.30 -12.23
N LEU A 247 -8.69 -19.73 -12.18
CA LEU A 247 -9.75 -18.99 -11.49
C LEU A 247 -9.53 -18.94 -9.97
N ALA A 248 -9.02 -20.00 -9.37
CA ALA A 248 -8.69 -20.04 -7.94
C ALA A 248 -7.53 -19.10 -7.57
N LEU A 249 -6.65 -18.76 -8.52
CA LEU A 249 -5.57 -17.81 -8.31
C LEU A 249 -6.02 -16.33 -8.37
N LEU A 250 -7.21 -16.01 -8.89
CA LEU A 250 -7.64 -14.61 -9.08
C LEU A 250 -7.66 -13.79 -7.78
N PRO A 251 -8.16 -14.27 -6.62
CA PRO A 251 -8.11 -13.51 -5.37
C PRO A 251 -6.68 -13.21 -4.92
N VAL A 252 -5.78 -14.17 -5.08
CA VAL A 252 -4.36 -14.01 -4.74
C VAL A 252 -3.69 -13.01 -5.68
N ALA A 253 -3.98 -13.09 -6.98
CA ALA A 253 -3.50 -12.14 -7.98
C ALA A 253 -4.00 -10.72 -7.69
N ALA A 254 -5.25 -10.57 -7.28
CA ALA A 254 -5.81 -9.27 -6.88
C ALA A 254 -5.10 -8.72 -5.63
N SER A 255 -4.78 -9.55 -4.65
CA SER A 255 -4.03 -9.14 -3.45
C SER A 255 -2.60 -8.69 -3.80
N CYS A 256 -1.90 -9.45 -4.66
CA CYS A 256 -0.59 -9.06 -5.19
C CYS A 256 -0.67 -7.75 -5.98
N PHE A 257 -1.65 -7.61 -6.86
CA PHE A 257 -1.90 -6.42 -7.66
C PHE A 257 -2.06 -5.16 -6.80
N VAL A 258 -2.91 -5.22 -5.76
CA VAL A 258 -3.13 -4.09 -4.86
C VAL A 258 -1.85 -3.71 -4.13
N MET A 259 -1.12 -4.71 -3.61
CA MET A 259 0.15 -4.48 -2.92
C MET A 259 1.19 -3.85 -3.84
N ILE A 260 1.32 -4.36 -5.07
CA ILE A 260 2.25 -3.83 -6.07
C ILE A 260 1.94 -2.37 -6.37
N ILE A 261 0.67 -2.03 -6.67
CA ILE A 261 0.30 -0.64 -6.98
C ILE A 261 0.59 0.27 -5.78
N ALA A 262 0.13 -0.10 -4.59
CA ALA A 262 0.28 0.73 -3.40
C ALA A 262 1.75 0.99 -3.06
N GLN A 263 2.56 -0.07 -3.00
CA GLN A 263 3.95 0.01 -2.58
C GLN A 263 4.84 0.68 -3.63
N SER A 264 4.66 0.31 -4.91
CA SER A 264 5.44 0.87 -6.01
C SER A 264 5.16 2.36 -6.21
N ALA A 265 3.87 2.78 -6.19
CA ALA A 265 3.52 4.18 -6.34
C ALA A 265 4.00 5.03 -5.16
N ALA A 266 3.84 4.54 -3.92
CA ALA A 266 4.34 5.24 -2.74
C ALA A 266 5.87 5.42 -2.82
N THR A 267 6.60 4.36 -3.18
CA THR A 267 8.06 4.41 -3.32
C THR A 267 8.47 5.36 -4.43
N SER A 268 7.90 5.21 -5.62
CA SER A 268 8.21 6.06 -6.78
C SER A 268 8.00 7.55 -6.48
N ARG A 269 6.89 7.92 -5.82
CA ARG A 269 6.59 9.29 -5.41
C ARG A 269 7.61 9.85 -4.40
N VAL A 270 7.98 9.08 -3.39
CA VAL A 270 8.96 9.52 -2.37
C VAL A 270 10.29 9.90 -3.01
N TYR A 271 10.79 9.05 -3.92
CA TYR A 271 12.07 9.30 -4.58
C TYR A 271 11.97 10.39 -5.65
N ALA A 272 10.84 10.49 -6.36
CA ALA A 272 10.58 11.59 -7.30
C ALA A 272 10.62 12.96 -6.60
N VAL A 273 9.93 13.09 -5.45
CA VAL A 273 9.95 14.33 -4.65
C VAL A 273 11.36 14.63 -4.14
N ARG A 274 12.08 13.63 -3.62
CA ARG A 274 13.45 13.78 -3.11
C ARG A 274 14.44 14.27 -4.17
N HIS A 275 14.26 13.82 -5.42
CA HIS A 275 15.16 14.17 -6.53
C HIS A 275 14.60 15.25 -7.45
N HIS A 276 13.46 15.90 -7.09
CA HIS A 276 12.77 16.90 -7.90
C HIS A 276 12.44 16.43 -9.33
N GLU A 277 12.07 15.16 -9.47
CA GLU A 277 11.70 14.53 -10.72
C GLU A 277 10.18 14.35 -10.82
N ARG A 278 9.69 14.20 -12.05
CA ARG A 278 8.29 13.86 -12.33
C ARG A 278 8.20 12.38 -12.67
N VAL A 279 7.23 11.70 -12.06
CA VAL A 279 6.91 10.32 -12.36
C VAL A 279 5.56 10.26 -13.07
N ASP A 280 5.47 9.43 -14.10
CA ASP A 280 4.20 9.02 -14.71
C ASP A 280 3.80 7.66 -14.13
N GLU A 281 2.93 7.69 -13.11
CA GLU A 281 2.45 6.49 -12.43
C GLU A 281 1.81 5.48 -13.40
N ASN A 282 1.15 5.98 -14.43
CA ASN A 282 0.57 5.12 -15.43
C ASN A 282 1.64 4.44 -16.32
N ALA A 283 2.78 5.08 -16.56
CA ALA A 283 3.90 4.44 -17.24
C ALA A 283 4.57 3.42 -16.32
N ASP A 284 4.70 3.71 -15.02
CA ASP A 284 5.23 2.76 -14.04
C ASP A 284 4.35 1.51 -13.91
N ILE A 285 3.01 1.67 -13.94
CA ILE A 285 2.09 0.51 -13.98
C ILE A 285 2.33 -0.37 -15.21
N LEU A 286 2.63 0.23 -16.38
CA LEU A 286 2.99 -0.54 -17.58
C LEU A 286 4.32 -1.26 -17.40
N GLY A 287 5.31 -0.59 -16.81
CA GLY A 287 6.61 -1.19 -16.47
C GLY A 287 6.48 -2.37 -15.52
N LEU A 288 5.65 -2.23 -14.48
CA LEU A 288 5.32 -3.31 -13.54
C LEU A 288 4.59 -4.47 -14.21
N ALA A 289 3.65 -4.18 -15.12
CA ALA A 289 2.97 -5.20 -15.91
C ALA A 289 3.96 -5.98 -16.79
N ALA A 290 4.85 -5.29 -17.49
CA ALA A 290 5.88 -5.92 -18.31
C ALA A 290 6.86 -6.76 -17.47
N ALA A 291 7.25 -6.25 -16.28
CA ALA A 291 8.12 -6.98 -15.35
C ALA A 291 7.45 -8.27 -14.84
N ASN A 292 6.17 -8.22 -14.45
CA ASN A 292 5.43 -9.40 -14.00
C ASN A 292 5.13 -10.37 -15.14
N ALA A 293 4.89 -9.89 -16.36
CA ALA A 293 4.80 -10.74 -17.54
C ALA A 293 6.13 -11.46 -17.81
N ALA A 294 7.25 -10.73 -17.75
CA ALA A 294 8.58 -11.32 -17.85
C ALA A 294 8.86 -12.34 -16.75
N ALA A 295 8.43 -12.08 -15.50
CA ALA A 295 8.52 -13.04 -14.40
C ALA A 295 7.76 -14.33 -14.71
N GLY A 296 6.50 -14.22 -15.14
CA GLY A 296 5.66 -15.37 -15.44
C GLY A 296 6.22 -16.25 -16.58
N VAL A 297 6.69 -15.65 -17.68
CA VAL A 297 7.25 -16.42 -18.81
C VAL A 297 8.65 -16.97 -18.53
N SER A 298 9.40 -16.38 -17.58
CA SER A 298 10.71 -16.85 -17.15
C SER A 298 10.65 -17.86 -16.00
N GLY A 299 9.45 -18.31 -15.60
CA GLY A 299 9.27 -19.32 -14.56
C GLY A 299 9.69 -18.83 -13.16
N THR A 300 9.55 -17.55 -12.89
CA THR A 300 9.77 -16.97 -11.55
C THR A 300 8.49 -16.37 -10.98
N PHE A 301 8.59 -15.80 -9.81
CA PHE A 301 7.42 -15.30 -9.06
C PHE A 301 7.21 -13.79 -9.22
N VAL A 302 6.05 -13.35 -8.77
CA VAL A 302 5.59 -11.95 -8.79
C VAL A 302 6.66 -11.00 -8.26
N VAL A 303 6.89 -9.90 -9.00
CA VAL A 303 7.83 -8.83 -8.65
C VAL A 303 7.11 -7.54 -8.33
N ASN A 304 7.73 -6.71 -7.50
CA ASN A 304 7.18 -5.47 -6.98
C ASN A 304 8.23 -4.35 -6.99
N GLY A 305 7.79 -3.11 -7.01
CA GLY A 305 8.65 -1.96 -6.72
C GLY A 305 9.01 -1.91 -5.24
N SER A 306 10.17 -2.45 -4.89
CA SER A 306 10.60 -2.65 -3.50
C SER A 306 11.15 -1.37 -2.87
N PRO A 307 10.57 -0.88 -1.75
CA PRO A 307 11.10 0.28 -1.04
C PRO A 307 12.52 0.06 -0.50
N THR A 308 12.77 -1.13 0.05
CA THR A 308 14.09 -1.46 0.64
C THR A 308 15.18 -1.53 -0.40
N GLN A 309 14.93 -2.22 -1.52
CA GLN A 309 15.89 -2.33 -2.61
C GLN A 309 16.10 -0.97 -3.31
N THR A 310 15.07 -0.15 -3.41
CA THR A 310 15.17 1.22 -3.92
C THR A 310 16.02 2.09 -3.00
N ALA A 311 15.85 1.98 -1.68
CA ALA A 311 16.70 2.66 -0.70
C ALA A 311 18.17 2.22 -0.79
N MET A 312 18.42 0.93 -1.00
CA MET A 312 19.77 0.40 -1.22
C MET A 312 20.39 0.96 -2.50
N ALA A 313 19.65 0.99 -3.61
CA ALA A 313 20.10 1.57 -4.87
C ALA A 313 20.47 3.06 -4.71
N GLU A 314 19.62 3.84 -4.00
CA GLU A 314 19.91 5.24 -3.71
C GLU A 314 21.15 5.40 -2.83
N SER A 315 21.28 4.61 -1.76
CA SER A 315 22.44 4.66 -0.85
C SER A 315 23.74 4.29 -1.57
N ALA A 316 23.67 3.38 -2.54
CA ALA A 316 24.76 3.03 -3.43
C ALA A 316 25.08 4.15 -4.45
N GLY A 317 24.21 5.14 -4.60
CA GLY A 317 24.40 6.30 -5.45
C GLY A 317 23.77 6.21 -6.84
N ALA A 318 22.85 5.26 -7.07
CA ALA A 318 22.11 5.13 -8.33
C ALA A 318 21.28 6.40 -8.63
N ARG A 319 21.26 6.79 -9.91
CA ARG A 319 20.53 7.96 -10.41
C ARG A 319 19.64 7.66 -11.61
N SER A 320 19.74 6.45 -12.17
CA SER A 320 18.92 6.02 -13.30
C SER A 320 18.76 4.50 -13.31
N GLN A 321 17.85 4.02 -14.15
CA GLN A 321 17.65 2.59 -14.40
C GLN A 321 18.89 1.89 -14.99
N PHE A 322 19.94 2.63 -15.37
CA PHE A 322 21.20 2.04 -15.82
C PHE A 322 21.88 1.23 -14.71
N ALA A 323 21.79 1.67 -13.45
CA ALA A 323 22.28 0.87 -12.31
C ALA A 323 21.59 -0.49 -12.22
N GLN A 324 20.28 -0.54 -12.52
CA GLN A 324 19.50 -1.78 -12.53
C GLN A 324 19.94 -2.72 -13.68
N LEU A 325 20.22 -2.16 -14.85
CA LEU A 325 20.73 -2.95 -15.98
C LEU A 325 22.11 -3.55 -15.68
N VAL A 326 22.99 -2.79 -15.02
CA VAL A 326 24.29 -3.32 -14.55
C VAL A 326 24.09 -4.42 -13.53
N PHE A 327 23.15 -4.24 -12.57
CA PHE A 327 22.80 -5.28 -11.62
C PHE A 327 22.31 -6.55 -12.34
N ALA A 328 21.38 -6.45 -13.29
CA ALA A 328 20.91 -7.57 -14.09
C ALA A 328 22.06 -8.28 -14.84
N GLY A 329 23.02 -7.50 -15.38
CA GLY A 329 24.23 -8.04 -16.02
C GLY A 329 25.11 -8.85 -15.06
N ILE A 330 25.27 -8.39 -13.81
CA ILE A 330 26.01 -9.15 -12.79
C ILE A 330 25.27 -10.44 -12.42
N VAL A 331 23.94 -10.39 -12.27
CA VAL A 331 23.13 -11.57 -12.01
C VAL A 331 23.23 -12.59 -13.15
N LEU A 332 23.30 -12.11 -14.39
CA LEU A 332 23.54 -12.98 -15.55
C LEU A 332 24.88 -13.71 -15.42
N ILE A 333 25.95 -13.02 -15.02
CA ILE A 333 27.27 -13.64 -14.79
C ILE A 333 27.18 -14.68 -13.66
N VAL A 334 26.48 -14.36 -12.57
CA VAL A 334 26.28 -15.31 -11.45
C VAL A 334 25.53 -16.56 -11.92
N LEU A 335 24.47 -16.41 -12.70
CA LEU A 335 23.68 -17.54 -13.22
C LEU A 335 24.48 -18.44 -14.17
N LEU A 336 25.38 -17.86 -14.95
CA LEU A 336 26.17 -18.63 -15.92
C LEU A 336 27.37 -19.34 -15.29
N PHE A 337 28.00 -18.74 -14.27
CA PHE A 337 29.32 -19.19 -13.80
C PHE A 337 29.40 -19.50 -12.30
N LEU A 338 28.51 -18.97 -11.45
CA LEU A 338 28.65 -18.98 -10.00
C LEU A 338 27.55 -19.73 -9.26
N THR A 339 26.68 -20.47 -9.94
CA THR A 339 25.60 -21.24 -9.32
C THR A 339 26.12 -22.53 -8.62
N GLY A 340 27.21 -23.12 -9.13
CA GLY A 340 27.79 -24.33 -8.53
C GLY A 340 28.09 -24.21 -7.03
N PRO A 341 28.79 -23.18 -6.58
CA PRO A 341 29.07 -22.94 -5.16
C PRO A 341 27.81 -22.84 -4.28
N LEU A 342 26.67 -22.40 -4.79
CA LEU A 342 25.44 -22.26 -4.02
C LEU A 342 24.93 -23.57 -3.42
N GLN A 343 25.30 -24.72 -3.96
CA GLN A 343 24.90 -26.04 -3.42
C GLN A 343 25.35 -26.26 -1.97
N TYR A 344 26.44 -25.63 -1.57
CA TYR A 344 27.00 -25.70 -0.21
C TYR A 344 26.39 -24.72 0.77
N LEU A 345 25.50 -23.84 0.32
CA LEU A 345 24.90 -22.81 1.17
C LEU A 345 23.90 -23.45 2.16
N PRO A 346 24.11 -23.29 3.50
CA PRO A 346 23.18 -23.82 4.49
C PRO A 346 21.82 -23.11 4.43
N ARG A 347 20.74 -23.87 4.61
CA ARG A 347 19.37 -23.32 4.61
C ARG A 347 19.16 -22.31 5.73
N CYS A 348 19.74 -22.55 6.88
CA CYS A 348 19.66 -21.64 8.04
C CYS A 348 20.28 -20.27 7.78
N VAL A 349 21.25 -20.15 6.88
CA VAL A 349 21.85 -18.86 6.49
C VAL A 349 20.82 -18.00 5.76
N LEU A 350 20.11 -18.58 4.79
CA LEU A 350 19.02 -17.89 4.10
C LEU A 350 17.88 -17.53 5.06
N ALA A 351 17.52 -18.45 5.94
CA ALA A 351 16.50 -18.20 6.96
C ALA A 351 16.91 -17.04 7.89
N SER A 352 18.19 -16.97 8.28
CA SER A 352 18.72 -15.88 9.11
C SER A 352 18.69 -14.52 8.40
N ILE A 353 19.02 -14.47 7.11
CA ILE A 353 18.91 -13.26 6.29
C ILE A 353 17.45 -12.81 6.24
N VAL A 354 16.52 -13.72 5.94
CA VAL A 354 15.11 -13.41 5.88
C VAL A 354 14.56 -12.98 7.24
N PHE A 355 15.02 -13.60 8.31
CA PHE A 355 14.65 -13.21 9.68
C PHE A 355 15.09 -11.77 10.02
N THR A 356 16.30 -11.36 9.62
CA THR A 356 16.73 -9.97 9.81
C THR A 356 15.85 -8.99 9.02
N ILE A 357 15.49 -9.33 7.77
CA ILE A 357 14.54 -8.54 6.97
C ILE A 357 13.16 -8.48 7.65
N ALA A 358 12.68 -9.60 8.18
CA ALA A 358 11.40 -9.65 8.90
C ALA A 358 11.39 -8.74 10.14
N VAL A 359 12.51 -8.68 10.88
CA VAL A 359 12.70 -7.76 12.02
C VAL A 359 12.66 -6.30 11.56
N GLU A 360 13.27 -5.96 10.42
CA GLU A 360 13.25 -4.61 9.84
C GLU A 360 11.86 -4.19 9.37
N MET A 361 11.03 -5.14 8.90
CA MET A 361 9.64 -4.88 8.51
C MET A 361 8.75 -4.46 9.69
N ILE A 362 9.12 -4.79 10.94
CA ILE A 362 8.40 -4.40 12.14
C ILE A 362 8.73 -2.94 12.46
N ASP A 363 7.90 -2.02 11.94
CA ASP A 363 8.11 -0.58 12.13
C ASP A 363 7.59 -0.08 13.48
N VAL A 364 8.36 -0.38 14.54
CA VAL A 364 8.06 0.09 15.90
C VAL A 364 8.07 1.61 16.01
N LYS A 365 8.90 2.30 15.22
CA LYS A 365 8.99 3.78 15.24
C LYS A 365 7.72 4.38 14.62
N GLY A 366 7.30 3.87 13.46
CA GLY A 366 6.06 4.27 12.81
C GLY A 366 4.84 4.01 13.68
N LEU A 367 4.73 2.83 14.31
CA LEU A 367 3.65 2.51 15.25
C LEU A 367 3.59 3.45 16.45
N ARG A 368 4.74 3.82 17.03
CA ARG A 368 4.79 4.80 18.14
C ARG A 368 4.39 6.19 17.70
N ALA A 369 4.80 6.63 16.50
CA ALA A 369 4.40 7.91 15.93
C ALA A 369 2.87 7.97 15.73
N ILE A 370 2.29 6.95 15.10
CA ILE A 370 0.84 6.83 14.90
C ILE A 370 0.10 6.86 16.24
N ARG A 371 0.57 6.11 17.24
CA ARG A 371 -0.05 6.09 18.58
C ARG A 371 -0.08 7.47 19.23
N ARG A 372 0.97 8.26 19.02
CA ARG A 372 1.09 9.62 19.61
C ARG A 372 0.22 10.62 18.89
N GLU A 373 0.16 10.55 17.56
CA GLU A 373 -0.50 11.53 16.71
C GLU A 373 -1.99 11.22 16.50
N SER A 374 -2.34 9.93 16.34
CA SER A 374 -3.71 9.49 16.05
C SER A 374 -4.00 8.12 16.70
N PRO A 375 -4.46 8.09 17.98
CA PRO A 375 -4.74 6.83 18.68
C PRO A 375 -5.76 5.93 17.97
N GLY A 376 -6.75 6.52 17.27
CA GLY A 376 -7.72 5.76 16.48
C GLY A 376 -7.09 5.04 15.28
N GLU A 377 -6.05 5.62 14.68
CA GLU A 377 -5.30 4.99 13.60
C GLU A 377 -4.36 3.91 14.12
N PHE A 378 -3.82 4.09 15.31
CA PHE A 378 -3.00 3.06 15.95
C PHE A 378 -3.79 1.75 16.13
N ASN A 379 -5.05 1.83 16.59
CA ASN A 379 -5.90 0.65 16.71
C ASN A 379 -6.12 -0.04 15.35
N LEU A 380 -6.26 0.74 14.29
CA LEU A 380 -6.38 0.22 12.92
C LEU A 380 -5.10 -0.50 12.48
N ALA A 381 -3.91 0.09 12.72
CA ALA A 381 -2.63 -0.54 12.42
C ALA A 381 -2.43 -1.85 13.18
N VAL A 382 -2.72 -1.86 14.48
CA VAL A 382 -2.60 -3.06 15.33
C VAL A 382 -3.60 -4.13 14.89
N PHE A 383 -4.84 -3.76 14.60
CA PHE A 383 -5.84 -4.70 14.09
C PHE A 383 -5.41 -5.32 12.76
N THR A 384 -4.86 -4.50 11.85
CA THR A 384 -4.33 -4.98 10.57
C THR A 384 -3.18 -5.97 10.78
N ALA A 385 -2.21 -5.64 11.65
CA ALA A 385 -1.10 -6.53 11.98
C ALA A 385 -1.57 -7.85 12.60
N ALA A 386 -2.51 -7.77 13.55
CA ALA A 386 -3.09 -8.95 14.20
C ALA A 386 -3.86 -9.83 13.20
N SER A 387 -4.61 -9.23 12.28
CA SER A 387 -5.33 -9.96 11.22
C SER A 387 -4.37 -10.71 10.31
N VAL A 388 -3.26 -10.08 9.87
CA VAL A 388 -2.23 -10.74 9.06
C VAL A 388 -1.66 -11.96 9.76
N VAL A 389 -1.32 -11.83 11.05
CA VAL A 389 -0.75 -12.94 11.84
C VAL A 389 -1.76 -14.07 12.07
N ALA A 390 -3.02 -13.73 12.34
CA ALA A 390 -4.05 -14.71 12.73
C ALA A 390 -4.68 -15.44 11.55
N ILE A 391 -5.02 -14.72 10.47
CA ILE A 391 -5.79 -15.26 9.33
C ILE A 391 -4.99 -15.32 8.03
N GLY A 392 -3.78 -14.74 8.02
CA GLY A 392 -2.87 -14.75 6.87
C GLY A 392 -2.83 -13.43 6.11
N VAL A 393 -1.82 -13.31 5.25
CA VAL A 393 -1.46 -12.07 4.55
C VAL A 393 -2.54 -11.62 3.57
N GLU A 394 -3.15 -12.55 2.83
CA GLU A 394 -4.19 -12.27 1.84
C GLU A 394 -5.42 -11.58 2.46
N TRP A 395 -6.00 -12.24 3.47
CA TRP A 395 -7.16 -11.73 4.17
C TRP A 395 -6.83 -10.49 5.00
N GLY A 396 -5.58 -10.40 5.51
CA GLY A 396 -5.08 -9.20 6.18
C GLY A 396 -5.11 -7.97 5.28
N ILE A 397 -4.71 -8.07 4.01
CA ILE A 397 -4.80 -6.96 3.02
C ILE A 397 -6.27 -6.59 2.75
N VAL A 398 -7.12 -7.58 2.47
CA VAL A 398 -8.54 -7.33 2.18
C VAL A 398 -9.21 -6.61 3.34
N MET A 399 -8.99 -7.10 4.57
CA MET A 399 -9.50 -6.48 5.79
C MET A 399 -8.97 -5.06 5.99
N ALA A 400 -7.68 -4.84 5.71
CA ALA A 400 -7.03 -3.55 5.82
C ALA A 400 -7.66 -2.50 4.87
N ILE A 401 -7.90 -2.88 3.61
CA ILE A 401 -8.55 -2.02 2.62
C ILE A 401 -10.00 -1.74 3.03
N ALA A 402 -10.75 -2.78 3.39
CA ALA A 402 -12.14 -2.63 3.82
C ALA A 402 -12.25 -1.67 5.01
N LEU A 403 -11.38 -1.83 6.01
CA LEU A 403 -11.39 -0.98 7.21
C LEU A 403 -10.94 0.46 6.92
N SER A 404 -9.98 0.64 6.02
CA SER A 404 -9.55 1.96 5.53
C SER A 404 -10.70 2.68 4.83
N LEU A 405 -11.45 1.96 3.98
CA LEU A 405 -12.61 2.49 3.27
C LEU A 405 -13.75 2.85 4.24
N VAL A 406 -14.08 1.95 5.18
CA VAL A 406 -15.10 2.20 6.22
C VAL A 406 -14.75 3.46 7.03
N ARG A 407 -13.48 3.63 7.39
CA ARG A 407 -13.03 4.83 8.11
C ARG A 407 -13.16 6.09 7.27
N HIS A 408 -12.80 6.04 5.99
CA HIS A 408 -12.94 7.16 5.07
C HIS A 408 -14.41 7.57 4.93
N VAL A 409 -15.29 6.60 4.70
CA VAL A 409 -16.74 6.83 4.64
C VAL A 409 -17.28 7.40 5.95
N ARG A 410 -16.85 6.86 7.11
CA ARG A 410 -17.29 7.35 8.41
C ARG A 410 -16.90 8.81 8.66
N HIS A 411 -15.76 9.25 8.18
CA HIS A 411 -15.34 10.65 8.31
C HIS A 411 -16.24 11.58 7.47
N SER A 412 -16.63 11.16 6.28
CA SER A 412 -17.56 11.91 5.42
C SER A 412 -19.01 11.84 5.90
N TYR A 413 -19.37 10.74 6.59
CA TYR A 413 -20.71 10.54 7.14
C TYR A 413 -21.06 11.49 8.30
N ARG A 414 -20.08 11.83 9.16
CA ARG A 414 -20.24 12.78 10.27
C ARG A 414 -19.24 13.92 10.16
N PRO A 415 -19.55 14.91 9.28
CA PRO A 415 -18.71 16.08 9.15
C PRO A 415 -18.79 16.97 10.41
N HIS A 416 -17.84 17.89 10.53
CA HIS A 416 -17.95 18.94 11.54
C HIS A 416 -19.04 19.91 11.13
N THR A 417 -19.99 20.14 12.01
CA THR A 417 -21.09 21.09 11.83
C THR A 417 -20.96 22.24 12.82
N ALA A 418 -21.40 23.42 12.45
CA ALA A 418 -21.27 24.60 13.28
C ALA A 418 -22.42 25.58 13.05
N VAL A 419 -22.78 26.33 14.11
CA VAL A 419 -23.57 27.55 14.00
C VAL A 419 -22.59 28.75 13.99
N LEU A 420 -22.80 29.69 13.09
CA LEU A 420 -22.01 30.92 13.02
C LEU A 420 -22.64 31.96 13.93
N VAL A 421 -21.88 32.44 14.93
CA VAL A 421 -22.30 33.51 15.84
C VAL A 421 -21.44 34.74 15.64
N PRO A 422 -21.96 35.96 15.88
CA PRO A 422 -21.17 37.18 15.81
C PRO A 422 -20.02 37.14 16.82
N GLY A 423 -18.80 37.43 16.35
CA GLY A 423 -17.62 37.58 17.20
C GLY A 423 -17.36 39.05 17.58
N ALA A 424 -16.34 39.25 18.43
CA ALA A 424 -16.03 40.57 19.00
C ALA A 424 -15.58 41.66 17.98
N THR A 425 -15.19 41.28 16.74
CA THR A 425 -14.58 42.18 15.74
C THR A 425 -15.22 42.03 14.35
N ASP A 426 -16.55 42.00 14.29
CA ASP A 426 -17.31 41.82 13.03
C ASP A 426 -16.94 40.53 12.23
N GLN A 427 -16.33 39.60 12.92
CA GLN A 427 -15.97 38.28 12.38
C GLN A 427 -16.95 37.20 12.88
N TRP A 428 -17.22 36.21 12.02
CA TRP A 428 -18.04 35.09 12.37
C TRP A 428 -17.23 34.05 13.15
N THR A 429 -17.68 33.73 14.35
CA THR A 429 -17.11 32.62 15.16
C THR A 429 -17.93 31.35 14.95
N GLN A 430 -17.25 30.25 14.76
CA GLN A 430 -17.88 28.93 14.65
C GLN A 430 -18.02 28.29 16.02
N VAL A 431 -19.23 27.97 16.41
CA VAL A 431 -19.53 27.17 17.60
C VAL A 431 -20.15 25.85 17.15
N PRO A 432 -19.91 24.72 17.85
CA PRO A 432 -20.54 23.46 17.48
C PRO A 432 -22.05 23.59 17.31
N ALA A 433 -22.64 22.96 16.30
CA ALA A 433 -24.07 22.93 16.08
C ALA A 433 -24.74 22.07 17.18
N THR A 434 -25.04 22.71 18.28
CA THR A 434 -25.72 22.09 19.43
C THR A 434 -27.09 22.73 19.62
N PRO A 435 -28.11 21.95 20.00
CA PRO A 435 -29.42 22.48 20.32
C PRO A 435 -29.36 23.66 21.30
N GLY A 436 -30.18 24.68 21.07
CA GLY A 436 -30.20 25.89 21.89
C GLY A 436 -29.24 27.00 21.46
N VAL A 437 -28.45 26.80 20.37
CA VAL A 437 -27.56 27.82 19.80
C VAL A 437 -28.26 28.51 18.63
N GLU A 438 -28.35 29.83 18.66
CA GLU A 438 -28.83 30.67 17.54
C GLU A 438 -27.79 31.73 17.18
N THR A 439 -27.80 32.23 15.96
CA THR A 439 -26.91 33.31 15.48
C THR A 439 -27.35 34.65 16.02
N ALA A 440 -28.65 34.91 15.94
CA ALA A 440 -29.35 36.10 16.46
C ALA A 440 -30.82 35.72 16.67
N PRO A 441 -31.61 36.49 17.46
CA PRO A 441 -33.01 36.17 17.67
C PRO A 441 -33.76 35.94 16.34
N GLY A 442 -34.30 34.73 16.17
CA GLY A 442 -35.02 34.34 14.96
C GLY A 442 -34.18 33.97 13.74
N LEU A 443 -32.85 33.93 13.86
CA LEU A 443 -31.92 33.63 12.77
C LEU A 443 -30.90 32.57 13.19
N ILE A 444 -30.78 31.52 12.40
CA ILE A 444 -29.71 30.53 12.53
C ILE A 444 -28.88 30.50 11.23
N ILE A 445 -27.57 30.62 11.35
CA ILE A 445 -26.62 30.42 10.25
C ILE A 445 -25.86 29.13 10.51
N TYR A 446 -26.20 28.11 9.77
CA TYR A 446 -25.69 26.76 9.97
C TYR A 446 -24.67 26.39 8.87
N ARG A 447 -23.51 25.89 9.26
CA ARG A 447 -22.48 25.38 8.36
C ARG A 447 -22.40 23.88 8.44
N PHE A 448 -22.58 23.22 7.30
CA PHE A 448 -22.33 21.81 7.11
C PHE A 448 -20.96 21.60 6.47
N GLY A 449 -20.08 20.86 7.12
CA GLY A 449 -18.64 20.78 6.79
C GLY A 449 -18.24 19.74 5.75
N ALA A 450 -19.15 19.29 4.88
CA ALA A 450 -18.89 18.31 3.82
C ALA A 450 -19.88 18.45 2.67
N ASP A 451 -19.65 17.73 1.57
CA ASP A 451 -20.63 17.53 0.51
C ASP A 451 -21.87 16.79 1.03
N LEU A 452 -23.03 17.07 0.45
CA LEU A 452 -24.30 16.43 0.79
C LEU A 452 -24.57 15.23 -0.11
N PHE A 453 -24.67 14.04 0.47
CA PHE A 453 -24.94 12.81 -0.25
C PHE A 453 -25.76 11.82 0.59
N TYR A 454 -26.24 10.75 -0.03
CA TYR A 454 -27.15 9.77 0.56
C TYR A 454 -26.78 9.28 1.97
N ALA A 455 -25.49 9.29 2.32
CA ALA A 455 -25.03 8.77 3.60
C ALA A 455 -25.09 9.81 4.74
N ASN A 456 -25.17 11.12 4.44
CA ASN A 456 -25.19 12.18 5.47
C ASN A 456 -26.38 13.13 5.36
N ASP A 457 -27.29 12.93 4.41
CA ASP A 457 -28.47 13.76 4.22
C ASP A 457 -29.42 13.72 5.43
N SER A 458 -29.59 12.54 6.04
CA SER A 458 -30.40 12.40 7.26
C SER A 458 -29.80 13.19 8.44
N LEU A 459 -28.47 13.16 8.60
CA LEU A 459 -27.79 13.96 9.63
C LEU A 459 -28.04 15.45 9.43
N PHE A 460 -27.97 15.93 8.16
CA PHE A 460 -28.24 17.31 7.85
C PHE A 460 -29.68 17.71 8.22
N VAL A 461 -30.67 16.87 7.88
CA VAL A 461 -32.08 17.13 8.19
C VAL A 461 -32.35 17.08 9.70
N ASP A 462 -31.82 16.08 10.38
CA ASP A 462 -31.99 15.92 11.83
C ASP A 462 -31.40 17.12 12.60
N GLU A 463 -30.18 17.56 12.26
CA GLU A 463 -29.56 18.72 12.91
C GLU A 463 -30.32 20.02 12.61
N VAL A 464 -30.88 20.19 11.41
CA VAL A 464 -31.75 21.34 11.12
C VAL A 464 -32.98 21.33 12.02
N HIS A 465 -33.64 20.18 12.19
CA HIS A 465 -34.79 20.04 13.07
C HIS A 465 -34.43 20.33 14.54
N ASP A 466 -33.35 19.70 15.03
CA ASP A 466 -32.89 19.90 16.41
C ASP A 466 -32.57 21.37 16.73
N LEU A 467 -31.92 22.07 15.77
CA LEU A 467 -31.61 23.49 15.92
C LEU A 467 -32.86 24.38 15.90
N LEU A 468 -33.87 24.03 15.11
CA LEU A 468 -35.13 24.76 15.04
C LEU A 468 -36.02 24.54 16.25
N GLU A 469 -36.19 23.28 16.69
CA GLU A 469 -37.06 22.91 17.81
C GLU A 469 -36.57 23.43 19.15
N GLN A 470 -35.25 23.50 19.31
CA GLN A 470 -34.62 23.88 20.57
C GLN A 470 -34.04 25.31 20.55
N ALA A 471 -34.35 26.09 19.53
CA ALA A 471 -33.92 27.47 19.44
C ALA A 471 -34.50 28.32 20.59
N PRO A 472 -33.72 29.23 21.21
CA PRO A 472 -34.19 30.12 22.28
C PRO A 472 -35.35 31.04 21.85
N THR A 473 -35.36 31.40 20.57
CA THR A 473 -36.43 32.23 19.97
C THR A 473 -37.04 31.53 18.75
N PRO A 474 -38.33 31.79 18.41
CA PRO A 474 -38.92 31.26 17.19
C PRO A 474 -38.13 31.64 15.95
N VAL A 475 -37.60 30.66 15.24
CA VAL A 475 -36.74 30.88 14.06
C VAL A 475 -37.60 31.29 12.86
N GLN A 476 -37.23 32.42 12.25
CA GLN A 476 -37.86 32.89 11.02
C GLN A 476 -37.01 32.58 9.78
N TRP A 477 -35.69 32.57 9.95
CA TRP A 477 -34.75 32.33 8.88
C TRP A 477 -33.67 31.35 9.25
N PHE A 478 -33.46 30.38 8.38
CA PHE A 478 -32.39 29.39 8.47
C PHE A 478 -31.45 29.52 7.27
N ILE A 479 -30.23 29.98 7.49
CA ILE A 479 -29.22 30.15 6.43
C ILE A 479 -28.26 28.97 6.46
N VAL A 480 -28.20 28.22 5.37
CA VAL A 480 -27.19 27.19 5.17
C VAL A 480 -25.94 27.84 4.56
N ASP A 481 -24.85 27.88 5.32
CA ASP A 481 -23.55 28.26 4.84
C ASP A 481 -22.93 27.11 4.04
N ALA A 482 -23.10 27.15 2.73
CA ALA A 482 -22.72 26.09 1.80
C ALA A 482 -21.25 26.16 1.33
N ALA A 483 -20.35 26.86 2.06
CA ALA A 483 -18.96 27.02 1.64
C ALA A 483 -18.21 25.68 1.50
N ALA A 484 -18.59 24.67 2.27
CA ALA A 484 -17.98 23.34 2.23
C ALA A 484 -18.79 22.30 1.42
N ILE A 485 -19.98 22.72 0.92
CA ILE A 485 -20.83 21.85 0.07
C ILE A 485 -20.48 22.18 -1.38
N THR A 486 -19.75 21.29 -2.04
CA THR A 486 -19.36 21.47 -3.44
C THR A 486 -20.16 20.61 -4.40
N ASP A 487 -20.77 19.53 -3.89
CA ASP A 487 -21.54 18.53 -4.63
C ASP A 487 -22.78 18.11 -3.83
N MET A 488 -23.85 17.73 -4.55
CA MET A 488 -25.09 17.22 -3.97
C MET A 488 -25.68 16.10 -4.84
N ASP A 489 -25.77 14.90 -4.28
CA ASP A 489 -26.34 13.77 -5.00
C ASP A 489 -27.88 13.81 -5.06
N TYR A 490 -28.46 12.89 -5.84
CA TYR A 490 -29.90 12.82 -6.02
C TYR A 490 -30.68 12.61 -4.72
N SER A 491 -30.17 11.76 -3.82
CA SER A 491 -30.83 11.44 -2.54
C SER A 491 -30.86 12.65 -1.62
N ALA A 492 -29.70 13.27 -1.40
CA ALA A 492 -29.58 14.48 -0.58
C ALA A 492 -30.43 15.62 -1.13
N ALA A 493 -30.46 15.79 -2.45
CA ALA A 493 -31.31 16.77 -3.09
C ALA A 493 -32.81 16.55 -2.82
N ARG A 494 -33.26 15.29 -2.74
CA ARG A 494 -34.65 14.95 -2.35
C ARG A 494 -34.92 15.32 -0.90
N SER A 495 -34.02 14.93 0.01
CA SER A 495 -34.13 15.25 1.42
C SER A 495 -34.18 16.77 1.68
N VAL A 496 -33.32 17.54 1.00
CA VAL A 496 -33.35 19.01 1.07
C VAL A 496 -34.66 19.59 0.54
N ARG A 497 -35.20 19.05 -0.58
CA ARG A 497 -36.48 19.53 -1.12
C ARG A 497 -37.67 19.24 -0.19
N ASP A 498 -37.66 18.09 0.45
CA ASP A 498 -38.73 17.73 1.39
C ASP A 498 -38.64 18.55 2.67
N LEU A 499 -37.40 18.80 3.17
CA LEU A 499 -37.16 19.75 4.26
C LEU A 499 -37.62 21.19 3.91
N LEU A 500 -37.36 21.67 2.69
CA LEU A 500 -37.85 22.99 2.23
C LEU A 500 -39.38 23.10 2.30
N LYS A 501 -40.11 22.06 1.89
CA LYS A 501 -41.58 22.04 1.97
C LYS A 501 -42.07 22.05 3.42
N GLU A 502 -41.39 21.34 4.27
CA GLU A 502 -41.72 21.27 5.71
C GLU A 502 -41.50 22.61 6.39
N LEU A 503 -40.32 23.23 6.18
CA LEU A 503 -39.99 24.53 6.73
C LEU A 503 -40.92 25.63 6.25
N SER A 504 -41.32 25.57 4.97
CA SER A 504 -42.31 26.50 4.41
C SER A 504 -43.67 26.41 5.13
N ARG A 505 -44.13 25.20 5.51
CA ARG A 505 -45.35 25.01 6.30
C ARG A 505 -45.22 25.59 7.71
N GLN A 506 -44.01 25.54 8.28
CA GLN A 506 -43.68 26.11 9.59
C GLN A 506 -43.42 27.63 9.51
N LYS A 507 -43.50 28.23 8.31
CA LYS A 507 -43.19 29.64 8.03
C LYS A 507 -41.72 30.01 8.31
N VAL A 508 -40.83 29.05 8.20
CA VAL A 508 -39.37 29.24 8.29
C VAL A 508 -38.78 29.37 6.89
N GLY A 509 -38.13 30.50 6.61
CA GLY A 509 -37.42 30.72 5.35
C GLY A 509 -36.05 30.04 5.36
N MET A 510 -35.76 29.22 4.34
CA MET A 510 -34.43 28.63 4.19
C MET A 510 -33.66 29.32 3.05
N ILE A 511 -32.41 29.63 3.29
CA ILE A 511 -31.49 30.31 2.36
C ILE A 511 -30.20 29.49 2.24
N PHE A 512 -29.65 29.40 1.02
CA PHE A 512 -28.28 28.92 0.82
C PHE A 512 -27.35 30.08 0.50
N ALA A 513 -26.30 30.25 1.31
CA ALA A 513 -25.27 31.26 1.14
C ALA A 513 -23.92 30.62 0.77
N ARG A 514 -23.05 31.38 0.10
CA ARG A 514 -21.73 30.93 -0.39
C ARG A 514 -21.83 29.73 -1.35
N VAL A 515 -22.86 29.72 -2.18
CA VAL A 515 -23.09 28.65 -3.14
C VAL A 515 -22.08 28.74 -4.28
N SER A 516 -21.28 27.70 -4.45
CA SER A 516 -20.31 27.57 -5.55
C SER A 516 -21.04 27.37 -6.91
N PRO A 517 -20.40 27.68 -8.05
CA PRO A 517 -20.97 27.37 -9.36
C PRO A 517 -21.31 25.88 -9.56
N TYR A 518 -20.53 24.98 -8.95
CA TYR A 518 -20.75 23.54 -9.01
C TYR A 518 -22.02 23.15 -8.25
N LEU A 519 -22.13 23.53 -6.98
CA LEU A 519 -23.35 23.29 -6.19
C LEU A 519 -24.57 23.95 -6.82
N ARG A 520 -24.42 25.15 -7.41
CA ARG A 520 -25.52 25.81 -8.12
C ARG A 520 -26.05 24.99 -9.28
N SER A 521 -25.15 24.39 -10.06
CA SER A 521 -25.52 23.49 -11.16
C SER A 521 -26.30 22.27 -10.66
N ASP A 522 -25.92 21.70 -9.53
CA ASP A 522 -26.62 20.58 -8.92
C ASP A 522 -27.99 20.98 -8.36
N MET A 523 -28.07 22.11 -7.66
CA MET A 523 -29.33 22.66 -7.16
C MET A 523 -30.32 22.97 -8.30
N ASP A 524 -29.82 23.48 -9.43
CA ASP A 524 -30.64 23.75 -10.61
C ASP A 524 -31.13 22.45 -11.26
N ARG A 525 -30.23 21.47 -11.45
CA ARG A 525 -30.51 20.16 -12.04
C ARG A 525 -31.54 19.37 -11.22
N HIS A 526 -31.42 19.42 -9.90
CA HIS A 526 -32.30 18.73 -8.98
C HIS A 526 -33.57 19.52 -8.60
N GLY A 527 -33.76 20.72 -9.15
CA GLY A 527 -34.95 21.54 -8.95
C GLY A 527 -35.04 22.21 -7.57
N ILE A 528 -33.94 22.27 -6.80
CA ILE A 528 -33.89 22.94 -5.49
C ILE A 528 -34.04 24.46 -5.67
N THR A 529 -33.29 25.04 -6.61
CA THR A 529 -33.38 26.47 -6.94
C THR A 529 -34.79 26.88 -7.36
N ALA A 530 -35.50 26.02 -8.10
CA ALA A 530 -36.90 26.27 -8.51
C ALA A 530 -37.86 26.21 -7.32
N ALA A 531 -37.67 25.24 -6.41
CA ALA A 531 -38.47 25.06 -5.19
C ALA A 531 -38.30 26.23 -4.21
N MET A 532 -37.06 26.70 -4.04
CA MET A 532 -36.62 27.73 -3.10
C MET A 532 -36.86 29.15 -3.59
N GLY A 533 -36.76 29.36 -4.92
CA GLY A 533 -36.68 30.65 -5.58
C GLY A 533 -35.24 31.16 -5.74
N LYS A 534 -34.97 31.75 -6.89
CA LYS A 534 -33.62 32.26 -7.25
C LYS A 534 -33.10 33.31 -6.25
N THR A 535 -33.99 34.05 -5.59
CA THR A 535 -33.72 35.08 -4.62
C THR A 535 -33.21 34.56 -3.26
N HIS A 536 -33.29 33.24 -3.01
CA HIS A 536 -32.86 32.60 -1.76
C HIS A 536 -31.49 31.92 -1.87
N VAL A 537 -30.79 32.10 -2.99
CA VAL A 537 -29.47 31.50 -3.23
C VAL A 537 -28.44 32.59 -3.50
N PHE A 538 -27.49 32.74 -2.59
CA PHE A 538 -26.51 33.82 -2.59
C PHE A 538 -25.08 33.32 -2.78
N THR A 539 -24.26 34.19 -3.40
CA THR A 539 -22.83 33.91 -3.60
C THR A 539 -21.99 34.26 -2.36
N THR A 540 -22.50 35.15 -1.51
CA THR A 540 -21.83 35.56 -0.27
C THR A 540 -22.77 35.43 0.93
N LEU A 541 -22.18 35.21 2.13
CA LEU A 541 -22.93 35.20 3.38
C LEU A 541 -23.47 36.57 3.74
N HIS A 542 -22.72 37.62 3.42
CA HIS A 542 -23.10 39.00 3.71
C HIS A 542 -24.36 39.44 2.94
N GLU A 543 -24.47 39.08 1.64
CA GLU A 543 -25.67 39.30 0.84
C GLU A 543 -26.89 38.61 1.43
N ALA A 544 -26.75 37.33 1.86
CA ALA A 544 -27.83 36.59 2.47
C ALA A 544 -28.33 37.23 3.78
N ILE A 545 -27.42 37.66 4.64
CA ILE A 545 -27.75 38.31 5.90
C ILE A 545 -28.41 39.67 5.66
N ASN A 546 -27.90 40.48 4.73
CA ASN A 546 -28.49 41.75 4.38
C ASN A 546 -29.90 41.60 3.80
N ALA A 547 -30.12 40.57 3.00
CA ALA A 547 -31.45 40.29 2.44
C ALA A 547 -32.48 39.92 3.53
N VAL A 548 -32.05 39.21 4.56
CA VAL A 548 -32.87 38.90 5.75
C VAL A 548 -33.18 40.15 6.55
N HIS A 549 -32.16 40.96 6.87
CA HIS A 549 -32.33 42.18 7.71
C HIS A 549 -33.10 43.28 7.01
N SER A 550 -32.99 43.42 5.67
CA SER A 550 -33.75 44.42 4.90
C SER A 550 -35.23 44.07 4.69
N GLY A 551 -35.65 42.85 5.06
CA GLY A 551 -37.01 42.37 4.80
C GLY A 551 -37.31 42.22 3.30
N SER A 552 -36.29 42.21 2.44
CA SER A 552 -36.44 42.06 0.98
C SER A 552 -36.90 40.66 0.54
N LEU A 553 -36.77 39.70 1.44
CA LEU A 553 -37.23 38.30 1.25
C LEU A 553 -38.52 38.13 2.05
N GLY A 554 -39.65 38.05 1.37
CA GLY A 554 -40.90 37.61 2.01
C GLY A 554 -40.84 36.09 2.30
N PRO A 555 -41.37 35.60 3.45
CA PRO A 555 -41.67 34.19 3.58
C PRO A 555 -42.61 33.80 2.43
N ARG A 556 -42.25 32.80 1.62
CA ARG A 556 -43.02 32.42 0.47
C ARG A 556 -44.40 31.93 0.96
N ALA A 557 -45.44 32.72 0.67
CA ALA A 557 -46.81 32.20 0.69
C ALA A 557 -47.01 31.33 -0.55
N ASP A 558 -47.42 30.06 -0.32
CA ASP A 558 -47.98 29.01 -1.22
C ASP A 558 -47.66 29.01 -2.71
#